data_4b6c7339cd34fb38c98e749efe86cde0
#
_entry.id   4b6c7339cd34fb38c98e749efe86cde0
#
_cell.length_a   1.000
_cell.length_b   1.000
_cell.length_c   1.000
_cell.angle_alpha   90.00
_cell.angle_beta   90.00
_cell.angle_gamma   90.00
#
_symmetry.space_group_name_H-M   'P 1'
#
loop_
_entity.id
_entity.type
_entity.pdbx_description
1 polymer ?
#
loop_
_entity_poly.entity_id
_entity_poly.type
_entity_poly.pdbx_seq_one_letter_code
_entity_poly.pdbx_strand_id
1 'polypeptide(L)'
;MTEAAPKRALVTGGSGGIGAAICRRLGKAGHFVYVHAHRGMAAAAAIAGEITAAGGRATTVQFDLTDAAATNAAVQALLEDGPVQVLVNNAGIHDDAVFPGMSAAQWHRVIDVSVNGFYNVTQPLILPMMRTRWGRVINISSVAALTGNRGQVNYAAAKGALNAATRALSLEVASRGVTVNAVAPGIIATGMGDGAFDASTIAGIVPMKRAGTAEEVASLVGYLASEEAGYITGQIISVNGGMI
;
A
#
# COMPACT_ATOMS: atom_id res chain seq x y z
N MET A 1 17.92 14.43 -26.42
CA MET A 1 16.79 14.54 -25.50
C MET A 1 17.28 13.97 -24.16
N THR A 2 17.43 14.78 -23.12
CA THR A 2 17.77 14.30 -21.79
C THR A 2 16.61 13.47 -21.29
N GLU A 3 16.86 12.19 -21.00
CA GLU A 3 15.88 11.28 -20.41
C GLU A 3 15.40 11.88 -19.08
N ALA A 4 14.10 12.06 -18.94
CA ALA A 4 13.55 12.63 -17.70
C ALA A 4 13.94 11.74 -16.52
N ALA A 5 14.34 12.34 -15.39
CA ALA A 5 14.67 11.60 -14.19
C ALA A 5 13.49 10.69 -13.78
N PRO A 6 13.75 9.44 -13.34
CA PRO A 6 12.70 8.52 -12.98
C PRO A 6 11.88 9.07 -11.81
N LYS A 7 10.57 8.89 -11.88
CA LYS A 7 9.70 9.18 -10.73
C LYS A 7 10.07 8.28 -9.57
N ARG A 8 10.02 8.81 -8.36
CA ARG A 8 10.42 8.12 -7.12
C ARG A 8 9.19 7.57 -6.42
N ALA A 9 9.23 6.32 -6.05
CA ALA A 9 8.12 5.59 -5.44
C ALA A 9 8.50 5.06 -4.06
N LEU A 10 7.68 5.31 -3.04
CA LEU A 10 7.79 4.72 -1.71
C LEU A 10 6.69 3.68 -1.52
N VAL A 11 7.07 2.45 -1.16
CA VAL A 11 6.13 1.38 -0.84
C VAL A 11 6.31 0.97 0.62
N THR A 12 5.34 1.30 1.48
CA THR A 12 5.38 0.89 2.88
C THR A 12 5.08 -0.62 3.00
N GLY A 13 5.82 -1.33 3.86
CA GLY A 13 5.69 -2.79 3.96
C GLY A 13 6.10 -3.51 2.66
N GLY A 14 7.09 -2.98 1.95
CA GLY A 14 7.58 -3.50 0.66
C GLY A 14 8.36 -4.81 0.75
N SER A 15 8.65 -5.31 1.95
CA SER A 15 9.50 -6.47 2.17
C SER A 15 8.85 -7.84 1.93
N GLY A 16 7.54 -7.91 1.69
CA GLY A 16 6.88 -9.21 1.48
C GLY A 16 5.47 -9.11 0.93
N GLY A 17 4.90 -10.23 0.53
CA GLY A 17 3.54 -10.36 0.05
C GLY A 17 3.20 -9.39 -1.09
N ILE A 18 2.08 -8.70 -0.96
CA ILE A 18 1.60 -7.71 -1.92
C ILE A 18 2.61 -6.57 -2.10
N GLY A 19 3.24 -6.08 -1.01
CA GLY A 19 4.20 -4.99 -1.08
C GLY A 19 5.41 -5.31 -1.95
N ALA A 20 5.95 -6.52 -1.86
CA ALA A 20 7.08 -6.97 -2.69
C ALA A 20 6.71 -7.03 -4.18
N ALA A 21 5.53 -7.56 -4.51
CA ALA A 21 5.03 -7.58 -5.89
C ALA A 21 4.83 -6.15 -6.44
N ILE A 22 4.32 -5.23 -5.61
CA ILE A 22 4.19 -3.81 -5.98
C ILE A 22 5.56 -3.18 -6.25
N CYS A 23 6.57 -3.42 -5.39
CA CYS A 23 7.92 -2.90 -5.59
C CYS A 23 8.49 -3.37 -6.93
N ARG A 24 8.42 -4.68 -7.23
CA ARG A 24 8.86 -5.24 -8.52
C ARG A 24 8.11 -4.61 -9.71
N ARG A 25 6.80 -4.45 -9.59
CA ARG A 25 5.95 -3.87 -10.65
C ARG A 25 6.33 -2.41 -10.94
N LEU A 26 6.56 -1.61 -9.90
CA LEU A 26 6.97 -0.21 -10.05
C LEU A 26 8.41 -0.09 -10.57
N GLY A 27 9.34 -0.94 -10.10
CA GLY A 27 10.70 -1.00 -10.64
C GLY A 27 10.72 -1.33 -12.13
N LYS A 28 9.93 -2.32 -12.56
CA LYS A 28 9.75 -2.68 -13.98
C LYS A 28 9.13 -1.54 -14.81
N ALA A 29 8.32 -0.67 -14.18
CA ALA A 29 7.75 0.52 -14.83
C ALA A 29 8.71 1.71 -14.90
N GLY A 30 9.98 1.55 -14.44
CA GLY A 30 11.02 2.57 -14.52
C GLY A 30 11.06 3.54 -13.34
N HIS A 31 10.28 3.30 -12.28
CA HIS A 31 10.39 4.10 -11.05
C HIS A 31 11.67 3.78 -10.27
N PHE A 32 12.21 4.79 -9.56
CA PHE A 32 13.14 4.54 -8.47
C PHE A 32 12.36 4.14 -7.22
N VAL A 33 12.56 2.93 -6.73
CA VAL A 33 11.71 2.35 -5.66
C VAL A 33 12.41 2.34 -4.31
N TYR A 34 11.80 2.99 -3.33
CA TYR A 34 12.13 2.84 -1.92
C TYR A 34 11.33 1.68 -1.33
N VAL A 35 12.02 0.58 -1.02
CA VAL A 35 11.43 -0.61 -0.41
C VAL A 35 11.46 -0.44 1.11
N HIS A 36 10.33 -0.03 1.68
CA HIS A 36 10.26 0.19 3.12
C HIS A 36 10.00 -1.11 3.90
N ALA A 37 10.71 -1.26 5.01
CA ALA A 37 10.43 -2.25 6.05
C ALA A 37 10.69 -1.68 7.45
N HIS A 38 9.92 -2.14 8.47
CA HIS A 38 10.25 -1.87 9.87
C HIS A 38 11.29 -2.87 10.39
N ARG A 39 11.02 -4.18 10.30
CA ARG A 39 11.89 -5.26 10.82
C ARG A 39 12.48 -6.16 9.75
N GLY A 40 11.81 -6.31 8.63
CA GLY A 40 12.20 -7.23 7.55
C GLY A 40 13.26 -6.67 6.59
N MET A 41 14.32 -6.02 7.07
CA MET A 41 15.32 -5.35 6.22
C MET A 41 16.06 -6.28 5.27
N ALA A 42 16.37 -7.50 5.69
CA ALA A 42 17.01 -8.49 4.81
C ALA A 42 16.11 -8.85 3.60
N ALA A 43 14.81 -9.03 3.85
CA ALA A 43 13.85 -9.27 2.78
C ALA A 43 13.66 -8.03 1.88
N ALA A 44 13.61 -6.81 2.47
CA ALA A 44 13.57 -5.58 1.69
C ALA A 44 14.80 -5.42 0.80
N ALA A 45 16.00 -5.73 1.31
CA ALA A 45 17.25 -5.70 0.55
C ALA A 45 17.25 -6.73 -0.59
N ALA A 46 16.70 -7.92 -0.37
CA ALA A 46 16.56 -8.93 -1.43
C ALA A 46 15.66 -8.42 -2.57
N ILE A 47 14.50 -7.81 -2.24
CA ILE A 47 13.59 -7.22 -3.23
C ILE A 47 14.26 -6.07 -3.99
N ALA A 48 14.98 -5.18 -3.30
CA ALA A 48 15.73 -4.10 -3.96
C ALA A 48 16.82 -4.65 -4.90
N GLY A 49 17.50 -5.70 -4.48
CA GLY A 49 18.49 -6.43 -5.29
C GLY A 49 17.88 -7.06 -6.55
N GLU A 50 16.72 -7.71 -6.44
CA GLU A 50 15.98 -8.28 -7.58
C GLU A 50 15.59 -7.20 -8.60
N ILE A 51 15.08 -6.06 -8.13
CA ILE A 51 14.72 -4.92 -8.99
C ILE A 51 15.95 -4.42 -9.74
N THR A 52 17.07 -4.26 -9.04
CA THR A 52 18.32 -3.78 -9.63
C THR A 52 18.91 -4.79 -10.62
N ALA A 53 18.88 -6.08 -10.31
CA ALA A 53 19.32 -7.14 -11.21
C ALA A 53 18.48 -7.21 -12.50
N ALA A 54 17.19 -6.82 -12.42
CA ALA A 54 16.30 -6.69 -13.58
C ALA A 54 16.46 -5.38 -14.36
N GLY A 55 17.46 -4.55 -14.05
CA GLY A 55 17.74 -3.28 -14.72
C GLY A 55 16.95 -2.08 -14.20
N GLY A 56 16.18 -2.26 -13.12
CA GLY A 56 15.50 -1.18 -12.41
C GLY A 56 16.40 -0.46 -11.39
N ARG A 57 15.80 0.44 -10.62
CA ARG A 57 16.50 1.17 -9.54
C ARG A 57 15.71 1.06 -8.25
N ALA A 58 16.34 0.59 -7.18
CA ALA A 58 15.71 0.48 -5.87
C ALA A 58 16.74 0.61 -4.75
N THR A 59 16.27 1.04 -3.59
CA THR A 59 17.00 1.01 -2.32
C THR A 59 16.05 0.70 -1.19
N THR A 60 16.56 0.40 -0.02
CA THR A 60 15.76 0.14 1.17
C THR A 60 15.64 1.39 2.03
N VAL A 61 14.55 1.49 2.79
CA VAL A 61 14.39 2.48 3.84
C VAL A 61 13.75 1.83 5.07
N GLN A 62 14.24 2.18 6.26
CA GLN A 62 13.80 1.60 7.52
C GLN A 62 13.25 2.66 8.47
N PHE A 63 12.02 2.48 8.91
CA PHE A 63 11.42 3.20 10.04
C PHE A 63 10.20 2.45 10.58
N ASP A 64 9.73 2.83 11.77
CA ASP A 64 8.46 2.37 12.32
C ASP A 64 7.38 3.38 11.99
N LEU A 65 6.36 2.97 11.26
CA LEU A 65 5.21 3.82 10.88
C LEU A 65 4.45 4.38 12.09
N THR A 66 4.53 3.71 13.23
CA THR A 66 3.85 4.12 14.46
C THR A 66 4.63 5.19 15.23
N ASP A 67 5.92 5.34 14.94
CA ASP A 67 6.75 6.43 15.45
C ASP A 67 6.71 7.62 14.49
N ALA A 68 5.91 8.63 14.82
CA ALA A 68 5.73 9.81 13.99
C ALA A 68 7.03 10.61 13.79
N ALA A 69 7.90 10.68 14.80
CA ALA A 69 9.15 11.42 14.72
C ALA A 69 10.15 10.70 13.82
N ALA A 70 10.34 9.38 13.99
CA ALA A 70 11.22 8.57 13.17
C ALA A 70 10.72 8.52 11.71
N THR A 71 9.40 8.39 11.50
CA THR A 71 8.79 8.42 10.15
C THR A 71 9.05 9.76 9.47
N ASN A 72 8.80 10.88 10.16
CA ASN A 72 9.05 12.20 9.59
C ASN A 72 10.53 12.40 9.24
N ALA A 73 11.46 12.04 10.12
CA ALA A 73 12.89 12.14 9.84
C ALA A 73 13.31 11.33 8.60
N ALA A 74 12.83 10.09 8.49
CA ALA A 74 13.10 9.24 7.33
C ALA A 74 12.50 9.83 6.03
N VAL A 75 11.26 10.32 6.07
CA VAL A 75 10.61 10.95 4.91
C VAL A 75 11.33 12.23 4.50
N GLN A 76 11.77 13.08 5.44
CA GLN A 76 12.54 14.28 5.11
C GLN A 76 13.87 13.92 4.43
N ALA A 77 14.59 12.90 4.92
CA ALA A 77 15.80 12.41 4.25
C ALA A 77 15.54 11.95 2.81
N LEU A 78 14.40 11.26 2.56
CA LEU A 78 14.03 10.92 1.18
C LEU A 78 13.79 12.15 0.31
N LEU A 79 13.26 13.22 0.87
CA LEU A 79 12.93 14.45 0.14
C LEU A 79 14.16 15.31 -0.20
N GLU A 80 15.32 15.11 0.45
CA GLU A 80 16.57 15.79 0.11
C GLU A 80 17.00 15.54 -1.35
N ASP A 81 16.77 14.34 -1.86
CA ASP A 81 17.04 13.97 -3.25
C ASP A 81 15.92 14.36 -4.22
N GLY A 82 14.88 15.06 -3.77
CA GLY A 82 13.73 15.47 -4.55
C GLY A 82 12.41 14.80 -4.14
N PRO A 83 11.28 15.11 -4.79
CA PRO A 83 9.96 14.64 -4.39
C PRO A 83 9.80 13.12 -4.55
N VAL A 84 9.15 12.49 -3.60
CA VAL A 84 8.55 11.15 -3.77
C VAL A 84 7.19 11.36 -4.44
N GLN A 85 7.03 10.85 -5.65
CA GLN A 85 5.88 11.16 -6.49
C GLN A 85 4.83 10.05 -6.52
N VAL A 86 5.22 8.81 -6.17
CA VAL A 86 4.31 7.68 -5.98
C VAL A 86 4.44 7.19 -4.54
N LEU A 87 3.32 7.18 -3.82
CA LEU A 87 3.24 6.61 -2.48
C LEU A 87 2.26 5.45 -2.48
N VAL A 88 2.73 4.27 -2.05
CA VAL A 88 1.86 3.13 -1.80
C VAL A 88 1.83 2.83 -0.30
N ASN A 89 0.71 3.16 0.35
CA ASN A 89 0.42 2.81 1.73
C ASN A 89 -0.06 1.35 1.78
N ASN A 90 0.90 0.42 1.81
CA ASN A 90 0.62 -1.01 1.83
C ASN A 90 0.82 -1.62 3.21
N ALA A 91 1.67 -1.07 4.06
CA ALA A 91 1.90 -1.61 5.39
C ALA A 91 0.59 -1.73 6.17
N GLY A 92 0.41 -2.87 6.80
CA GLY A 92 -0.75 -3.18 7.62
C GLY A 92 -0.54 -4.50 8.33
N ILE A 93 -1.21 -4.67 9.44
CA ILE A 93 -1.26 -5.90 10.22
C ILE A 93 -2.71 -6.23 10.53
N HIS A 94 -2.98 -7.49 10.78
CA HIS A 94 -4.23 -7.92 11.41
C HIS A 94 -3.92 -8.53 12.77
N ASP A 95 -4.88 -8.48 13.67
CA ASP A 95 -4.82 -9.06 15.01
C ASP A 95 -6.24 -9.42 15.42
N ASP A 96 -6.63 -10.58 14.97
CA ASP A 96 -8.02 -11.01 14.90
C ASP A 96 -8.51 -11.49 16.27
N ALA A 97 -9.67 -11.00 16.68
CA ALA A 97 -10.41 -11.46 17.86
C ALA A 97 -11.89 -11.12 17.70
N VAL A 98 -12.77 -11.96 18.24
CA VAL A 98 -14.19 -11.58 18.36
C VAL A 98 -14.31 -10.37 19.28
N PHE A 99 -15.15 -9.39 18.91
CA PHE A 99 -15.16 -8.06 19.53
C PHE A 99 -15.31 -8.07 21.07
N PRO A 100 -16.17 -8.92 21.69
CA PRO A 100 -16.25 -8.99 23.16
C PRO A 100 -14.95 -9.45 23.85
N GLY A 101 -14.07 -10.15 23.14
CA GLY A 101 -12.76 -10.61 23.62
C GLY A 101 -11.57 -9.82 23.09
N MET A 102 -11.79 -8.83 22.25
CA MET A 102 -10.71 -8.01 21.67
C MET A 102 -10.12 -7.10 22.73
N SER A 103 -8.81 -7.20 22.96
CA SER A 103 -8.11 -6.31 23.88
C SER A 103 -7.87 -4.93 23.25
N ALA A 104 -7.73 -3.90 24.11
CA ALA A 104 -7.35 -2.57 23.67
C ALA A 104 -6.01 -2.56 22.91
N ALA A 105 -5.05 -3.41 23.29
CA ALA A 105 -3.77 -3.55 22.61
C ALA A 105 -3.93 -4.08 21.16
N GLN A 106 -4.80 -5.05 20.92
CA GLN A 106 -5.10 -5.55 19.58
C GLN A 106 -5.78 -4.47 18.73
N TRP A 107 -6.70 -3.72 19.32
CA TRP A 107 -7.34 -2.59 18.64
C TRP A 107 -6.33 -1.53 18.24
N HIS A 108 -5.61 -0.97 19.21
CA HIS A 108 -4.69 0.15 18.96
C HIS A 108 -3.57 -0.23 18.00
N ARG A 109 -2.97 -1.40 18.13
CA ARG A 109 -1.89 -1.84 17.24
C ARG A 109 -2.29 -1.85 15.76
N VAL A 110 -3.50 -2.30 15.43
CA VAL A 110 -4.00 -2.33 14.05
C VAL A 110 -4.31 -0.93 13.54
N ILE A 111 -4.93 -0.09 14.37
CA ILE A 111 -5.21 1.32 14.06
C ILE A 111 -3.90 2.09 13.87
N ASP A 112 -2.93 1.95 14.77
CA ASP A 112 -1.68 2.71 14.74
C ASP A 112 -0.88 2.41 13.47
N VAL A 113 -0.72 1.14 13.10
CA VAL A 113 0.02 0.80 11.89
C VAL A 113 -0.72 1.26 10.63
N SER A 114 -2.04 1.07 10.55
CA SER A 114 -2.79 1.29 9.32
C SER A 114 -3.23 2.75 9.15
N VAL A 115 -3.76 3.37 10.21
CA VAL A 115 -4.37 4.72 10.13
C VAL A 115 -3.38 5.80 10.49
N ASN A 116 -2.73 5.69 11.68
CA ASN A 116 -1.71 6.65 12.08
C ASN A 116 -0.48 6.55 11.18
N GLY A 117 -0.07 5.33 10.78
CA GLY A 117 1.00 5.12 9.82
C GLY A 117 0.71 5.74 8.43
N PHE A 118 -0.52 5.63 7.93
CA PHE A 118 -0.93 6.35 6.73
C PHE A 118 -0.72 7.86 6.89
N TYR A 119 -1.20 8.47 7.97
CA TYR A 119 -1.04 9.89 8.23
C TYR A 119 0.43 10.29 8.30
N ASN A 120 1.22 9.59 9.11
CA ASN A 120 2.62 9.91 9.37
C ASN A 120 3.47 9.93 8.09
N VAL A 121 3.19 9.04 7.12
CA VAL A 121 3.93 8.97 5.84
C VAL A 121 3.34 9.89 4.79
N THR A 122 2.01 9.96 4.69
CA THR A 122 1.34 10.66 3.59
C THR A 122 1.42 12.17 3.74
N GLN A 123 1.17 12.67 4.96
CA GLN A 123 1.09 14.11 5.21
C GLN A 123 2.35 14.89 4.76
N PRO A 124 3.59 14.48 5.09
CA PRO A 124 4.77 15.21 4.67
C PRO A 124 5.09 15.12 3.18
N LEU A 125 4.55 14.10 2.46
CA LEU A 125 4.76 13.91 1.03
C LEU A 125 3.79 14.68 0.13
N ILE A 126 2.63 15.07 0.65
CA ILE A 126 1.56 15.69 -0.15
C ILE A 126 1.98 17.04 -0.72
N LEU A 127 2.55 17.92 0.08
CA LEU A 127 2.94 19.25 -0.39
C LEU A 127 4.04 19.21 -1.47
N PRO A 128 5.09 18.38 -1.38
CA PRO A 128 6.03 18.16 -2.47
C PRO A 128 5.36 17.66 -3.78
N MET A 129 4.42 16.71 -3.69
CA MET A 129 3.66 16.23 -4.86
C MET A 129 2.84 17.36 -5.50
N MET A 130 2.12 18.16 -4.67
CA MET A 130 1.33 19.30 -5.16
C MET A 130 2.19 20.37 -5.84
N ARG A 131 3.42 20.61 -5.36
CA ARG A 131 4.35 21.56 -5.97
C ARG A 131 4.80 21.15 -7.36
N THR A 132 5.03 19.86 -7.57
CA THR A 132 5.38 19.29 -8.88
C THR A 132 4.18 19.09 -9.79
N ARG A 133 2.95 19.32 -9.29
CA ARG A 133 1.67 19.10 -9.99
C ARG A 133 1.54 17.69 -10.57
N TRP A 134 2.15 16.74 -9.91
CA TRP A 134 2.06 15.32 -10.23
C TRP A 134 2.28 14.48 -8.97
N GLY A 135 1.38 13.55 -8.71
CA GLY A 135 1.49 12.60 -7.61
C GLY A 135 0.48 11.47 -7.73
N ARG A 136 0.83 10.34 -7.14
CA ARG A 136 -0.01 9.14 -7.05
C ARG A 136 0.04 8.59 -5.62
N VAL A 137 -1.07 8.67 -4.90
CA VAL A 137 -1.23 8.03 -3.59
C VAL A 137 -2.15 6.84 -3.74
N ILE A 138 -1.68 5.66 -3.38
CA ILE A 138 -2.42 4.41 -3.52
C ILE A 138 -2.45 3.72 -2.16
N ASN A 139 -3.64 3.57 -1.60
CA ASN A 139 -3.85 2.93 -0.31
C ASN A 139 -4.26 1.46 -0.50
N ILE A 140 -3.57 0.53 0.13
CA ILE A 140 -3.99 -0.87 0.12
C ILE A 140 -4.99 -1.08 1.24
N SER A 141 -6.26 -1.11 0.85
CA SER A 141 -7.42 -1.39 1.70
C SER A 141 -7.65 -2.91 1.82
N SER A 142 -8.88 -3.36 1.91
CA SER A 142 -9.26 -4.77 1.96
C SER A 142 -10.74 -4.92 1.62
N VAL A 143 -11.14 -6.08 1.11
CA VAL A 143 -12.54 -6.47 1.01
C VAL A 143 -13.23 -6.43 2.38
N ALA A 144 -12.52 -6.73 3.48
CA ALA A 144 -13.04 -6.65 4.84
C ALA A 144 -13.51 -5.23 5.24
N ALA A 145 -12.98 -4.18 4.60
CA ALA A 145 -13.43 -2.80 4.79
C ALA A 145 -14.74 -2.49 4.06
N LEU A 146 -15.20 -3.36 3.18
CA LEU A 146 -16.40 -3.18 2.36
C LEU A 146 -17.55 -4.09 2.85
N THR A 147 -17.25 -5.33 3.20
CA THR A 147 -18.24 -6.34 3.63
C THR A 147 -18.26 -6.59 5.14
N GLY A 148 -17.21 -6.17 5.85
CA GLY A 148 -16.90 -6.68 7.19
C GLY A 148 -16.33 -8.10 7.14
N ASN A 149 -15.71 -8.51 8.25
CA ASN A 149 -15.29 -9.89 8.48
C ASN A 149 -15.35 -10.21 9.97
N ARG A 150 -15.91 -11.37 10.32
CA ARG A 150 -16.00 -11.80 11.72
C ARG A 150 -14.61 -11.91 12.34
N GLY A 151 -14.43 -11.34 13.54
CA GLY A 151 -13.15 -11.33 14.24
C GLY A 151 -12.20 -10.20 13.82
N GLN A 152 -12.58 -9.36 12.85
CA GLN A 152 -11.74 -8.30 12.28
C GLN A 152 -12.34 -6.90 12.43
N VAL A 153 -13.02 -6.61 13.52
CA VAL A 153 -13.63 -5.28 13.72
C VAL A 153 -12.58 -4.16 13.70
N ASN A 154 -11.42 -4.37 14.34
CA ASN A 154 -10.28 -3.46 14.30
C ASN A 154 -9.71 -3.28 12.89
N TYR A 155 -9.50 -4.38 12.17
CA TYR A 155 -8.94 -4.36 10.81
C TYR A 155 -9.92 -3.74 9.80
N ALA A 156 -11.20 -4.12 9.85
CA ALA A 156 -12.24 -3.54 9.02
C ALA A 156 -12.40 -2.03 9.27
N ALA A 157 -12.36 -1.60 10.54
CA ALA A 157 -12.39 -0.19 10.91
C ALA A 157 -11.18 0.56 10.35
N ALA A 158 -9.96 0.02 10.52
CA ALA A 158 -8.73 0.62 10.02
C ALA A 158 -8.72 0.76 8.49
N LYS A 159 -9.08 -0.32 7.77
CA LYS A 159 -9.13 -0.30 6.30
C LYS A 159 -10.30 0.53 5.76
N GLY A 160 -11.43 0.59 6.50
CA GLY A 160 -12.53 1.51 6.23
C GLY A 160 -12.14 2.97 6.39
N ALA A 161 -11.34 3.30 7.40
CA ALA A 161 -10.76 4.64 7.58
C ALA A 161 -9.89 5.04 6.39
N LEU A 162 -9.07 4.13 5.83
CA LEU A 162 -8.30 4.41 4.61
C LEU A 162 -9.21 4.69 3.40
N ASN A 163 -10.35 4.01 3.28
CA ASN A 163 -11.32 4.27 2.20
C ASN A 163 -11.92 5.68 2.32
N ALA A 164 -12.28 6.10 3.53
CA ALA A 164 -12.79 7.45 3.79
C ALA A 164 -11.70 8.51 3.55
N ALA A 165 -10.48 8.30 4.06
CA ALA A 165 -9.34 9.19 3.86
C ALA A 165 -8.97 9.32 2.37
N THR A 166 -9.05 8.24 1.59
CA THR A 166 -8.83 8.24 0.13
C THR A 166 -9.77 9.23 -0.55
N ARG A 167 -11.07 9.17 -0.26
CA ARG A 167 -12.06 10.07 -0.86
C ARG A 167 -11.84 11.52 -0.42
N ALA A 168 -11.65 11.76 0.88
CA ALA A 168 -11.47 13.11 1.40
C ALA A 168 -10.21 13.77 0.82
N LEU A 169 -9.06 13.09 0.90
CA LEU A 169 -7.79 13.63 0.42
C LEU A 169 -7.82 13.86 -1.10
N SER A 170 -8.51 13.01 -1.87
CA SER A 170 -8.62 13.19 -3.32
C SER A 170 -9.25 14.53 -3.70
N LEU A 171 -10.25 15.00 -2.94
CA LEU A 171 -10.91 16.29 -3.18
C LEU A 171 -9.96 17.48 -2.95
N GLU A 172 -9.05 17.35 -1.97
CA GLU A 172 -8.12 18.44 -1.61
C GLU A 172 -7.00 18.60 -2.64
N VAL A 173 -6.53 17.50 -3.26
CA VAL A 173 -5.29 17.51 -4.04
C VAL A 173 -5.49 17.35 -5.55
N ALA A 174 -6.68 16.99 -6.01
CA ALA A 174 -6.97 16.73 -7.43
C ALA A 174 -6.62 17.91 -8.34
N SER A 175 -6.94 19.14 -7.93
CA SER A 175 -6.62 20.36 -8.69
C SER A 175 -5.10 20.63 -8.86
N ARG A 176 -4.30 19.88 -8.11
CA ARG A 176 -2.82 19.93 -8.15
C ARG A 176 -2.20 18.77 -8.90
N GLY A 177 -2.99 18.00 -9.66
CA GLY A 177 -2.50 16.86 -10.45
C GLY A 177 -2.10 15.63 -9.61
N VAL A 178 -2.54 15.57 -8.36
CA VAL A 178 -2.34 14.42 -7.48
C VAL A 178 -3.60 13.57 -7.44
N THR A 179 -3.49 12.28 -7.71
CA THR A 179 -4.59 11.33 -7.55
C THR A 179 -4.44 10.51 -6.29
N VAL A 180 -5.54 10.19 -5.64
CA VAL A 180 -5.59 9.36 -4.44
C VAL A 180 -6.62 8.27 -4.63
N ASN A 181 -6.19 7.00 -4.63
CA ASN A 181 -7.07 5.86 -4.83
C ASN A 181 -6.77 4.75 -3.81
N ALA A 182 -7.71 3.86 -3.60
CA ALA A 182 -7.52 2.66 -2.81
C ALA A 182 -7.74 1.41 -3.67
N VAL A 183 -6.92 0.40 -3.42
CA VAL A 183 -7.12 -0.96 -3.92
C VAL A 183 -7.60 -1.82 -2.76
N ALA A 184 -8.69 -2.56 -2.95
CA ALA A 184 -9.29 -3.43 -1.96
C ALA A 184 -9.13 -4.92 -2.37
N PRO A 185 -8.02 -5.58 -1.97
CA PRO A 185 -7.82 -6.98 -2.25
C PRO A 185 -8.83 -7.87 -1.52
N GLY A 186 -9.20 -8.98 -2.15
CA GLY A 186 -9.88 -10.10 -1.51
C GLY A 186 -8.90 -11.07 -0.86
N ILE A 187 -9.15 -12.37 -1.02
CA ILE A 187 -8.25 -13.44 -0.56
C ILE A 187 -7.08 -13.52 -1.55
N ILE A 188 -5.88 -13.21 -1.10
CA ILE A 188 -4.65 -13.21 -1.89
C ILE A 188 -3.67 -14.23 -1.33
N ALA A 189 -3.15 -15.11 -2.17
CA ALA A 189 -2.08 -16.03 -1.82
C ALA A 189 -0.77 -15.25 -1.61
N THR A 190 -0.42 -15.04 -0.35
CA THR A 190 0.81 -14.35 0.05
C THR A 190 1.43 -15.13 1.18
N GLY A 191 2.32 -15.95 1.17
CA GLY A 191 2.93 -16.74 2.24
C GLY A 191 2.58 -16.45 3.71
N MET A 192 2.01 -15.29 4.01
CA MET A 192 1.46 -14.90 5.33
C MET A 192 0.02 -15.40 5.57
N GLY A 193 -0.70 -15.80 4.52
CA GLY A 193 -2.07 -16.31 4.59
C GLY A 193 -2.19 -17.77 4.15
N ASP A 194 -1.07 -18.40 3.78
CA ASP A 194 -1.05 -19.81 3.36
C ASP A 194 -1.44 -20.71 4.53
N GLY A 195 -2.70 -21.20 4.51
CA GLY A 195 -3.28 -22.04 5.55
C GLY A 195 -4.51 -21.45 6.27
N ALA A 196 -4.80 -20.14 6.12
CA ALA A 196 -6.01 -19.55 6.73
C ALA A 196 -7.30 -20.06 6.08
N PHE A 197 -7.25 -20.40 4.78
CA PHE A 197 -8.38 -20.98 4.05
C PHE A 197 -7.89 -22.13 3.17
N ASP A 198 -8.53 -23.27 3.26
CA ASP A 198 -8.33 -24.35 2.31
C ASP A 198 -8.96 -24.04 0.93
N ALA A 199 -8.57 -24.80 -0.10
CA ALA A 199 -9.03 -24.58 -1.46
C ALA A 199 -10.57 -24.71 -1.59
N SER A 200 -11.21 -25.54 -0.79
CA SER A 200 -12.67 -25.75 -0.81
C SER A 200 -13.40 -24.53 -0.24
N THR A 201 -12.88 -23.97 0.84
CA THR A 201 -13.40 -22.75 1.46
C THR A 201 -13.25 -21.56 0.50
N ILE A 202 -12.08 -21.41 -0.13
CA ILE A 202 -11.87 -20.35 -1.16
C ILE A 202 -12.85 -20.52 -2.30
N ALA A 203 -13.03 -21.73 -2.83
CA ALA A 203 -13.96 -22.00 -3.91
C ALA A 203 -15.43 -21.78 -3.51
N GLY A 204 -15.76 -21.84 -2.22
CA GLY A 204 -17.09 -21.50 -1.68
C GLY A 204 -17.33 -19.99 -1.62
N ILE A 205 -16.30 -19.20 -1.30
CA ILE A 205 -16.41 -17.75 -1.04
C ILE A 205 -16.14 -16.93 -2.32
N VAL A 206 -15.14 -17.32 -3.11
CA VAL A 206 -14.68 -16.53 -4.28
C VAL A 206 -15.36 -17.05 -5.56
N PRO A 207 -16.13 -16.23 -6.29
CA PRO A 207 -16.75 -16.65 -7.55
C PRO A 207 -15.75 -17.20 -8.59
N MET A 208 -14.54 -16.62 -8.68
CA MET A 208 -13.47 -17.13 -9.55
C MET A 208 -12.82 -18.43 -9.06
N LYS A 209 -13.28 -19.00 -7.92
CA LYS A 209 -12.89 -20.31 -7.36
C LYS A 209 -11.40 -20.46 -7.01
N ARG A 210 -10.70 -19.36 -6.85
CA ARG A 210 -9.28 -19.33 -6.44
C ARG A 210 -8.95 -18.08 -5.65
N ALA A 211 -7.88 -18.13 -4.90
CA ALA A 211 -7.24 -16.91 -4.40
C ALA A 211 -6.66 -16.09 -5.55
N GLY A 212 -6.60 -14.77 -5.39
CA GLY A 212 -5.80 -13.90 -6.24
C GLY A 212 -4.32 -14.04 -5.94
N THR A 213 -3.47 -13.50 -6.81
CA THR A 213 -2.02 -13.40 -6.57
C THR A 213 -1.62 -11.98 -6.19
N ALA A 214 -0.46 -11.84 -5.56
CA ALA A 214 0.10 -10.52 -5.24
C ALA A 214 0.36 -9.70 -6.51
N GLU A 215 0.70 -10.35 -7.62
CA GLU A 215 0.93 -9.74 -8.94
C GLU A 215 -0.36 -9.18 -9.55
N GLU A 216 -1.51 -9.81 -9.32
CA GLU A 216 -2.81 -9.28 -9.78
C GLU A 216 -3.14 -7.97 -9.08
N VAL A 217 -2.86 -7.87 -7.76
CA VAL A 217 -2.99 -6.61 -7.02
C VAL A 217 -1.97 -5.57 -7.51
N ALA A 218 -0.70 -5.98 -7.66
CA ALA A 218 0.38 -5.10 -8.11
C ALA A 218 0.15 -4.57 -9.53
N SER A 219 -0.54 -5.30 -10.39
CA SER A 219 -0.88 -4.87 -11.74
C SER A 219 -1.81 -3.66 -11.72
N LEU A 220 -2.85 -3.67 -10.88
CA LEU A 220 -3.73 -2.52 -10.70
C LEU A 220 -2.99 -1.33 -10.06
N VAL A 221 -2.16 -1.59 -9.04
CA VAL A 221 -1.33 -0.53 -8.42
C VAL A 221 -0.40 0.10 -9.45
N GLY A 222 0.25 -0.70 -10.31
CA GLY A 222 1.11 -0.19 -11.38
C GLY A 222 0.36 0.67 -12.39
N TYR A 223 -0.89 0.31 -12.75
CA TYR A 223 -1.76 1.12 -13.58
C TYR A 223 -2.12 2.44 -12.89
N LEU A 224 -2.57 2.41 -11.63
CA LEU A 224 -2.92 3.62 -10.88
C LEU A 224 -1.72 4.54 -10.63
N ALA A 225 -0.50 4.01 -10.64
CA ALA A 225 0.74 4.79 -10.54
C ALA A 225 1.18 5.42 -11.87
N SER A 226 0.55 5.08 -13.00
CA SER A 226 0.92 5.55 -14.34
C SER A 226 0.31 6.90 -14.72
N GLU A 227 0.71 7.42 -15.88
CA GLU A 227 0.09 8.60 -16.50
C GLU A 227 -1.35 8.30 -16.97
N GLU A 228 -1.60 7.07 -17.42
CA GLU A 228 -2.90 6.63 -17.98
C GLU A 228 -4.04 6.74 -16.97
N ALA A 229 -3.73 6.60 -15.66
CA ALA A 229 -4.71 6.74 -14.58
C ALA A 229 -4.90 8.20 -14.11
N GLY A 230 -4.44 9.18 -14.86
CA GLY A 230 -4.43 10.59 -14.47
C GLY A 230 -5.81 11.22 -14.19
N TYR A 231 -6.90 10.59 -14.65
CA TYR A 231 -8.28 11.04 -14.39
C TYR A 231 -9.04 10.14 -13.42
N ILE A 232 -8.34 9.18 -12.77
CA ILE A 232 -8.92 8.27 -11.77
C ILE A 232 -8.46 8.75 -10.39
N THR A 233 -9.41 9.25 -9.58
CA THR A 233 -9.13 9.69 -8.20
C THR A 233 -10.35 9.50 -7.30
N GLY A 234 -10.14 9.31 -6.00
CA GLY A 234 -11.19 9.07 -5.00
C GLY A 234 -11.81 7.67 -5.07
N GLN A 235 -11.26 6.75 -5.88
CA GLN A 235 -11.85 5.44 -6.13
C GLN A 235 -11.35 4.39 -5.13
N ILE A 236 -12.24 3.46 -4.78
CA ILE A 236 -11.90 2.22 -4.07
C ILE A 236 -12.17 1.07 -5.04
N ILE A 237 -11.11 0.45 -5.55
CA ILE A 237 -11.19 -0.54 -6.62
C ILE A 237 -10.88 -1.93 -6.05
N SER A 238 -11.83 -2.84 -6.17
CA SER A 238 -11.70 -4.22 -5.68
C SER A 238 -10.87 -5.09 -6.63
N VAL A 239 -10.01 -5.95 -6.04
CA VAL A 239 -9.30 -7.05 -6.72
C VAL A 239 -9.58 -8.31 -5.91
N ASN A 240 -10.74 -8.93 -6.12
CA ASN A 240 -11.28 -9.92 -5.19
C ASN A 240 -11.96 -11.14 -5.86
N GLY A 241 -11.81 -11.32 -7.16
CA GLY A 241 -12.40 -12.46 -7.88
C GLY A 241 -13.92 -12.50 -7.88
N GLY A 242 -14.58 -11.33 -7.71
CA GLY A 242 -16.03 -11.20 -7.76
C GLY A 242 -16.72 -11.44 -6.40
N MET A 243 -16.01 -11.34 -5.27
CA MET A 243 -16.60 -11.51 -3.93
C MET A 243 -17.69 -10.46 -3.64
N ILE A 244 -17.54 -9.26 -4.18
CA ILE A 244 -18.50 -8.13 -4.10
C ILE A 244 -18.47 -7.33 -5.38
#